data_9a9a58b9d9e06ac6f35a2c14d6b8afb0
#
_entry.id   9a9a58b9d9e06ac6f35a2c14d6b8afb0
#
_cell.length_a   1.000
_cell.length_b   1.000
_cell.length_c   1.000
_cell.angle_alpha   90.00
_cell.angle_beta   90.00
_cell.angle_gamma   90.00
#
_symmetry.space_group_name_H-M   'P 1'
#
loop_
_entity.id
_entity.type
_entity.pdbx_description
1 polymer ?
#
loop_
_entity_poly.entity_id
_entity_poly.type
_entity_poly.pdbx_seq_one_letter_code
_entity_poly.pdbx_strand_id
1 'polypeptide(L)'
;MTSGKDTGSTAKKFSRDATDYPELHPARRPSGRDKPAQTLVFLHGGNVGNWSWDPQVLAFGDFNVLTLHLPAFGARSEETWQGLDSAADDVAALIADEVSEGGVHLVGISLGGVIALHVAARHPELVESLLLTGTPVTGVPAAARAMNRMALKLIGSEWYWRFQAGAYGMVDDERELFAEHGVLLKSENLRAIMDDLDPGGLPDNLTNYRGPVLALAGGKEPKHVQKSFEALRHGLPQAVTRVVPGMHHQWNIENPLLFNSVVRRWISDASIHQILVDPQAAKPEKPAKPAKPAGAEPDAAEARPRQADPQPADPQAKPELPKPNKSK
;
A
#
# COMPACT_ATOMS: atom_id res chain seq x y z
N MET A 1 -43.22 -7.90 36.17
CA MET A 1 -42.41 -9.01 35.62
C MET A 1 -42.24 -8.77 34.14
N THR A 2 -41.24 -8.07 33.74
CA THR A 2 -40.85 -7.95 32.34
C THR A 2 -39.34 -7.90 32.30
N SER A 3 -38.78 -8.99 31.83
CA SER A 3 -37.37 -9.20 31.60
C SER A 3 -36.88 -8.33 30.46
N GLY A 4 -36.11 -7.29 30.75
CA GLY A 4 -35.33 -6.57 29.79
C GLY A 4 -34.03 -7.32 29.49
N LYS A 5 -33.92 -7.85 28.29
CA LYS A 5 -32.64 -8.28 27.75
C LYS A 5 -31.94 -7.06 27.18
N ASP A 6 -31.06 -6.48 27.95
CA ASP A 6 -30.12 -5.49 27.48
C ASP A 6 -28.80 -6.20 27.16
N THR A 7 -28.61 -6.61 25.91
CA THR A 7 -27.36 -7.07 25.38
C THR A 7 -26.75 -5.95 24.56
N GLY A 8 -26.50 -4.84 25.21
CA GLY A 8 -25.71 -3.75 24.64
C GLY A 8 -24.23 -4.10 24.66
N SER A 9 -23.76 -4.79 23.65
CA SER A 9 -22.35 -4.78 23.29
C SER A 9 -22.00 -3.36 22.85
N THR A 10 -21.60 -2.52 23.80
CA THR A 10 -20.92 -1.26 23.53
C THR A 10 -19.49 -1.58 23.13
N ALA A 11 -19.29 -2.15 21.94
CA ALA A 11 -18.09 -1.85 21.20
C ALA A 11 -18.09 -0.32 21.13
N LYS A 12 -17.20 0.36 21.88
CA LYS A 12 -16.89 1.76 21.65
C LYS A 12 -16.53 1.84 20.18
N LYS A 13 -17.48 2.32 19.36
CA LYS A 13 -17.12 2.92 18.09
C LYS A 13 -16.14 4.00 18.50
N PHE A 14 -14.88 3.79 18.24
CA PHE A 14 -13.93 4.89 18.27
C PHE A 14 -14.51 5.89 17.31
N SER A 15 -15.05 6.98 17.84
CA SER A 15 -15.42 8.13 17.04
C SER A 15 -14.09 8.67 16.51
N ARG A 16 -13.75 8.25 15.32
CA ARG A 16 -12.62 8.78 14.57
C ARG A 16 -13.11 10.06 13.94
N ASP A 17 -13.41 11.00 14.83
CA ASP A 17 -13.80 12.33 14.39
C ASP A 17 -12.65 12.88 13.55
N ALA A 18 -12.97 13.36 12.36
CA ALA A 18 -12.03 14.03 11.46
C ALA A 18 -11.36 15.27 12.12
N THR A 19 -11.71 15.58 13.36
CA THR A 19 -11.21 16.71 14.14
C THR A 19 -10.00 16.42 15.01
N ASP A 20 -9.56 15.15 15.11
CA ASP A 20 -8.37 14.83 15.90
C ASP A 20 -7.11 15.20 15.14
N TYR A 21 -6.42 16.22 15.63
CA TYR A 21 -5.12 16.71 15.13
C TYR A 21 -4.00 15.71 15.48
N PRO A 22 -2.77 15.86 14.92
CA PRO A 22 -1.74 14.85 15.07
C PRO A 22 -1.64 14.36 16.51
N GLU A 23 -1.88 13.06 16.68
CA GLU A 23 -1.85 12.44 17.99
C GLU A 23 -0.43 11.97 18.28
N LEU A 24 0.19 12.58 19.30
CA LEU A 24 1.39 12.04 19.90
C LEU A 24 1.00 11.02 20.97
N HIS A 25 1.37 9.77 20.76
CA HIS A 25 1.20 8.69 21.70
C HIS A 25 2.51 8.48 22.48
N PRO A 26 2.66 9.04 23.68
CA PRO A 26 3.91 8.93 24.42
C PRO A 26 4.18 7.46 24.81
N ALA A 27 5.45 7.07 24.71
CA ALA A 27 5.88 5.73 25.04
C ALA A 27 5.49 5.34 26.48
N ARG A 28 4.86 4.18 26.63
CA ARG A 28 4.66 3.55 27.93
C ARG A 28 6.01 3.01 28.39
N ARG A 29 6.77 3.80 29.16
CA ARG A 29 8.08 3.39 29.67
C ARG A 29 7.94 2.19 30.59
N PRO A 30 8.57 1.03 30.30
CA PRO A 30 8.78 0.03 31.33
C PRO A 30 9.69 0.66 32.40
N SER A 31 9.36 0.47 33.67
CA SER A 31 10.19 0.92 34.79
C SER A 31 11.63 0.43 34.60
N GLY A 32 12.60 1.34 34.42
CA GLY A 32 14.02 1.02 34.34
C GLY A 32 14.75 1.35 33.03
N ARG A 33 14.16 2.03 32.07
CA ARG A 33 14.89 2.53 30.90
C ARG A 33 15.29 3.99 31.11
N ASP A 34 16.58 4.22 31.22
CA ASP A 34 17.20 5.58 31.38
C ASP A 34 17.33 6.35 30.04
N LYS A 35 17.07 5.70 28.91
CA LYS A 35 17.14 6.36 27.60
C LYS A 35 15.79 6.89 27.17
N PRO A 36 15.74 8.11 26.57
CA PRO A 36 14.50 8.61 25.95
C PRO A 36 14.02 7.61 24.90
N ALA A 37 12.70 7.47 24.78
CA ALA A 37 12.13 6.63 23.76
C ALA A 37 12.36 7.25 22.40
N GLN A 38 12.72 6.43 21.41
CA GLN A 38 12.80 6.87 20.01
C GLN A 38 11.38 7.23 19.50
N THR A 39 11.31 8.11 18.53
CA THR A 39 10.05 8.55 17.93
C THR A 39 9.84 7.95 16.54
N LEU A 40 8.67 7.34 16.34
CA LEU A 40 8.18 6.92 15.03
C LEU A 40 7.14 7.92 14.53
N VAL A 41 7.29 8.35 13.32
CA VAL A 41 6.33 9.22 12.62
C VAL A 41 5.75 8.45 11.45
N PHE A 42 4.42 8.34 11.41
CA PHE A 42 3.70 7.64 10.36
C PHE A 42 2.97 8.63 9.44
N LEU A 43 3.28 8.57 8.15
CA LEU A 43 2.64 9.36 7.10
C LEU A 43 1.75 8.48 6.22
N HIS A 44 0.46 8.74 6.27
CA HIS A 44 -0.54 7.95 5.55
C HIS A 44 -0.53 8.20 4.04
N GLY A 45 -1.16 7.31 3.28
CA GLY A 45 -1.34 7.45 1.85
C GLY A 45 -2.44 8.46 1.47
N GLY A 46 -2.61 8.69 0.19
CA GLY A 46 -3.78 9.42 -0.30
C GLY A 46 -5.08 8.68 0.04
N ASN A 47 -6.17 9.45 0.21
CA ASN A 47 -7.53 8.94 0.42
C ASN A 47 -7.80 8.23 1.76
N VAL A 48 -6.86 8.31 2.68
CA VAL A 48 -6.99 7.83 4.07
C VAL A 48 -6.63 8.94 5.06
N GLY A 49 -6.66 8.66 6.33
CA GLY A 49 -6.22 9.55 7.41
C GLY A 49 -5.30 8.82 8.38
N ASN A 50 -5.00 9.45 9.51
CA ASN A 50 -4.15 8.87 10.56
C ASN A 50 -4.72 7.57 11.15
N TRP A 51 -6.04 7.37 11.09
CA TRP A 51 -6.72 6.12 11.52
C TRP A 51 -6.14 4.86 10.86
N SER A 52 -5.57 5.01 9.66
CA SER A 52 -4.94 3.88 8.95
C SER A 52 -3.72 3.32 9.69
N TRP A 53 -3.24 4.02 10.72
CA TRP A 53 -2.11 3.63 11.56
C TRP A 53 -2.50 3.09 12.94
N ASP A 54 -3.79 3.00 13.28
CA ASP A 54 -4.24 2.49 14.59
C ASP A 54 -3.61 1.14 14.98
N PRO A 55 -3.49 0.14 14.07
CA PRO A 55 -2.84 -1.12 14.41
C PRO A 55 -1.36 -0.96 14.76
N GLN A 56 -0.70 0.08 14.21
CA GLN A 56 0.69 0.40 14.48
C GLN A 56 0.85 1.10 15.82
N VAL A 57 0.00 2.08 16.13
CA VAL A 57 0.00 2.79 17.41
C VAL A 57 -0.04 1.80 18.58
N LEU A 58 -0.92 0.80 18.50
CA LEU A 58 -1.05 -0.23 19.54
C LEU A 58 0.21 -1.11 19.68
N ALA A 59 0.89 -1.37 18.56
CA ALA A 59 2.04 -2.27 18.52
C ALA A 59 3.34 -1.63 18.96
N PHE A 60 3.46 -0.31 18.88
CA PHE A 60 4.68 0.46 19.18
C PHE A 60 4.57 1.27 20.49
N GLY A 61 3.86 0.75 21.51
CA GLY A 61 3.70 1.43 22.80
C GLY A 61 4.99 1.61 23.62
N ASP A 62 6.12 1.08 23.14
CA ASP A 62 7.47 1.29 23.69
C ASP A 62 8.24 2.42 22.97
N PHE A 63 7.62 3.05 21.99
CA PHE A 63 8.09 4.23 21.25
C PHE A 63 7.15 5.41 21.46
N ASN A 64 7.64 6.63 21.24
CA ASN A 64 6.76 7.73 20.94
C ASN A 64 6.24 7.55 19.51
N VAL A 65 4.93 7.54 19.34
CA VAL A 65 4.31 7.36 18.03
C VAL A 65 3.55 8.61 17.65
N LEU A 66 3.90 9.22 16.53
CA LEU A 66 3.23 10.39 15.98
C LEU A 66 2.53 10.00 14.67
N THR A 67 1.20 10.12 14.65
CA THR A 67 0.39 9.89 13.46
C THR A 67 -0.17 11.21 12.96
N LEU A 68 0.27 11.63 11.77
CA LEU A 68 -0.08 12.94 11.22
C LEU A 68 -1.23 12.85 10.23
N HIS A 69 -2.12 13.86 10.25
CA HIS A 69 -2.99 14.15 9.11
C HIS A 69 -2.21 14.98 8.09
N LEU A 70 -2.09 14.47 6.87
CA LEU A 70 -1.53 15.24 5.77
C LEU A 70 -2.50 16.35 5.32
N PRO A 71 -1.99 17.49 4.80
CA PRO A 71 -2.86 18.53 4.24
C PRO A 71 -3.84 17.95 3.22
N ALA A 72 -5.07 18.41 3.24
CA ALA A 72 -6.19 17.96 2.42
C ALA A 72 -6.81 16.60 2.81
N PHE A 73 -6.37 15.96 3.91
CA PHE A 73 -6.89 14.66 4.36
C PHE A 73 -7.30 14.66 5.83
N GLY A 74 -8.23 13.78 6.17
CA GLY A 74 -8.67 13.56 7.56
C GLY A 74 -9.14 14.85 8.23
N ALA A 75 -8.63 15.16 9.42
CA ALA A 75 -8.94 16.40 10.16
C ALA A 75 -8.58 17.68 9.38
N ARG A 76 -7.70 17.57 8.38
CA ARG A 76 -7.22 18.68 7.55
C ARG A 76 -7.84 18.68 6.14
N SER A 77 -8.95 17.96 5.93
CA SER A 77 -9.63 17.85 4.63
C SER A 77 -10.08 19.18 4.04
N GLU A 78 -10.33 20.19 4.90
CA GLU A 78 -10.71 21.52 4.48
C GLU A 78 -9.54 22.37 3.97
N GLU A 79 -8.30 21.98 4.27
CA GLU A 79 -7.12 22.70 3.83
C GLU A 79 -6.89 22.52 2.33
N THR A 80 -6.38 23.57 1.70
CA THR A 80 -6.00 23.50 0.27
C THR A 80 -4.61 22.91 0.13
N TRP A 81 -4.45 21.97 -0.78
CA TRP A 81 -3.14 21.42 -1.13
C TRP A 81 -2.23 22.48 -1.75
N GLN A 82 -1.02 22.65 -1.20
CA GLN A 82 -0.05 23.66 -1.60
C GLN A 82 1.22 23.07 -2.27
N GLY A 83 1.21 21.79 -2.58
CA GLY A 83 2.34 21.08 -3.19
C GLY A 83 3.13 20.20 -2.23
N LEU A 84 3.95 19.31 -2.81
CA LEU A 84 4.73 18.32 -2.04
C LEU A 84 5.74 18.96 -1.09
N ASP A 85 6.44 20.01 -1.53
CA ASP A 85 7.43 20.71 -0.68
C ASP A 85 6.76 21.40 0.51
N SER A 86 5.61 22.04 0.29
CA SER A 86 4.83 22.68 1.36
C SER A 86 4.32 21.63 2.36
N ALA A 87 3.86 20.48 1.87
CA ALA A 87 3.43 19.37 2.74
C ALA A 87 4.60 18.79 3.55
N ALA A 88 5.80 18.75 2.98
CA ALA A 88 6.99 18.30 3.68
C ALA A 88 7.44 19.29 4.76
N ASP A 89 7.43 20.59 4.47
CA ASP A 89 7.78 21.63 5.45
C ASP A 89 6.78 21.64 6.62
N ASP A 90 5.48 21.42 6.32
CA ASP A 90 4.43 21.31 7.32
C ASP A 90 4.65 20.08 8.23
N VAL A 91 4.96 18.92 7.65
CA VAL A 91 5.32 17.72 8.42
C VAL A 91 6.57 17.96 9.28
N ALA A 92 7.58 18.62 8.74
CA ALA A 92 8.80 18.94 9.49
C ALA A 92 8.52 19.87 10.67
N ALA A 93 7.65 20.89 10.49
CA ALA A 93 7.24 21.77 11.56
C ALA A 93 6.50 21.02 12.67
N LEU A 94 5.54 20.14 12.32
CA LEU A 94 4.83 19.31 13.29
C LEU A 94 5.75 18.35 14.05
N ILE A 95 6.78 17.78 13.38
CA ILE A 95 7.80 16.97 14.04
C ILE A 95 8.60 17.84 15.03
N ALA A 96 9.01 19.03 14.62
CA ALA A 96 9.79 19.91 15.48
C ALA A 96 9.01 20.40 16.72
N ASP A 97 7.71 20.59 16.59
CA ASP A 97 6.84 20.99 17.71
C ASP A 97 6.62 19.85 18.72
N GLU A 98 6.49 18.62 18.23
CA GLU A 98 6.12 17.46 19.08
C GLU A 98 7.35 16.67 19.58
N VAL A 99 8.51 16.78 18.91
CA VAL A 99 9.71 15.99 19.21
C VAL A 99 10.84 16.90 19.69
N SER A 100 11.06 16.91 21.00
CA SER A 100 12.02 17.80 21.63
C SER A 100 13.49 17.43 21.42
N GLU A 101 13.80 16.16 21.17
CA GLU A 101 15.18 15.65 21.08
C GLU A 101 15.30 14.48 20.08
N GLY A 102 16.39 14.48 19.31
CA GLY A 102 16.77 13.41 18.40
C GLY A 102 16.03 13.46 17.05
N GLY A 103 16.48 12.59 16.13
CA GLY A 103 15.80 12.36 14.86
C GLY A 103 14.64 11.38 15.00
N VAL A 104 13.80 11.31 13.98
CA VAL A 104 12.65 10.42 13.95
C VAL A 104 12.85 9.29 12.93
N HIS A 105 12.27 8.12 13.21
CA HIS A 105 12.09 7.09 12.20
C HIS A 105 10.82 7.41 11.41
N LEU A 106 10.97 7.78 10.15
CA LEU A 106 9.86 8.23 9.31
C LEU A 106 9.36 7.07 8.44
N VAL A 107 8.10 6.70 8.61
CA VAL A 107 7.44 5.60 7.89
C VAL A 107 6.33 6.16 7.03
N GLY A 108 6.46 6.05 5.70
CA GLY A 108 5.50 6.60 4.75
C GLY A 108 4.95 5.57 3.77
N ILE A 109 3.63 5.65 3.53
CA ILE A 109 2.97 4.83 2.51
C ILE A 109 2.47 5.69 1.36
N SER A 110 2.72 5.27 0.10
CA SER A 110 2.19 5.94 -1.08
C SER A 110 2.53 7.44 -1.12
N LEU A 111 1.55 8.34 -1.11
CA LEU A 111 1.74 9.79 -0.99
C LEU A 111 2.58 10.16 0.24
N GLY A 112 2.31 9.54 1.39
CA GLY A 112 3.09 9.75 2.61
C GLY A 112 4.56 9.35 2.44
N GLY A 113 4.84 8.35 1.60
CA GLY A 113 6.20 7.98 1.24
C GLY A 113 6.90 9.02 0.33
N VAL A 114 6.15 9.65 -0.60
CA VAL A 114 6.68 10.75 -1.42
C VAL A 114 6.98 11.96 -0.54
N ILE A 115 6.05 12.34 0.35
CA ILE A 115 6.26 13.43 1.30
C ILE A 115 7.46 13.15 2.21
N ALA A 116 7.62 11.89 2.69
CA ALA A 116 8.79 11.49 3.49
C ALA A 116 10.13 11.71 2.76
N LEU A 117 10.16 11.47 1.44
CA LEU A 117 11.35 11.80 0.62
C LEU A 117 11.61 13.30 0.56
N HIS A 118 10.56 14.12 0.42
CA HIS A 118 10.68 15.58 0.45
C HIS A 118 11.13 16.09 1.83
N VAL A 119 10.62 15.52 2.94
CA VAL A 119 11.12 15.84 4.29
C VAL A 119 12.61 15.51 4.40
N ALA A 120 13.03 14.32 3.98
CA ALA A 120 14.43 13.92 4.04
C ALA A 120 15.37 14.77 3.15
N ALA A 121 14.85 15.31 2.04
CA ALA A 121 15.61 16.19 1.15
C ALA A 121 15.79 17.61 1.73
N ARG A 122 14.78 18.11 2.43
CA ARG A 122 14.68 19.50 2.92
C ARG A 122 15.12 19.66 4.37
N HIS A 123 14.85 18.64 5.17
CA HIS A 123 15.09 18.58 6.63
C HIS A 123 15.80 17.27 7.02
N PRO A 124 16.97 16.95 6.41
CA PRO A 124 17.66 15.68 6.63
C PRO A 124 18.07 15.46 8.09
N GLU A 125 18.25 16.52 8.85
CA GLU A 125 18.63 16.50 10.26
C GLU A 125 17.52 15.96 11.18
N LEU A 126 16.25 16.03 10.74
CA LEU A 126 15.12 15.50 11.50
C LEU A 126 14.96 13.98 11.33
N VAL A 127 15.57 13.38 10.30
CA VAL A 127 15.24 12.01 9.89
C VAL A 127 16.39 11.06 10.20
N GLU A 128 16.18 10.16 11.17
CA GLU A 128 17.14 9.10 11.52
C GLU A 128 17.09 7.95 10.51
N SER A 129 15.89 7.49 10.12
CA SER A 129 15.74 6.48 9.08
C SER A 129 14.44 6.64 8.30
N LEU A 130 14.41 6.14 7.05
CA LEU A 130 13.23 6.09 6.20
C LEU A 130 12.79 4.64 5.99
N LEU A 131 11.47 4.39 6.13
CA LEU A 131 10.81 3.23 5.60
C LEU A 131 9.66 3.69 4.68
N LEU A 132 9.80 3.37 3.41
CA LEU A 132 8.86 3.76 2.35
C LEU A 132 8.15 2.51 1.85
N THR A 133 6.83 2.56 1.67
CA THR A 133 6.10 1.43 1.08
C THR A 133 5.08 1.90 0.05
N GLY A 134 5.00 1.20 -1.09
CA GLY A 134 4.09 1.57 -2.16
C GLY A 134 4.33 2.97 -2.75
N THR A 135 5.53 3.53 -2.62
CA THR A 135 5.84 4.93 -2.93
C THR A 135 6.14 5.10 -4.42
N PRO A 136 5.29 5.80 -5.18
CA PRO A 136 5.50 6.03 -6.60
C PRO A 136 6.41 7.24 -6.83
N VAL A 137 7.59 7.00 -7.42
CA VAL A 137 8.51 8.09 -7.85
C VAL A 137 8.75 8.06 -9.36
N THR A 138 8.07 7.19 -10.07
CA THR A 138 8.09 7.18 -11.56
C THR A 138 6.81 7.81 -12.09
N GLY A 139 6.94 8.55 -13.18
CA GLY A 139 5.81 9.23 -13.80
C GLY A 139 4.67 8.29 -14.20
N VAL A 140 3.46 8.79 -14.12
CA VAL A 140 2.24 8.04 -14.47
C VAL A 140 2.03 8.10 -16.00
N PRO A 141 1.83 6.97 -16.71
CA PRO A 141 1.55 6.97 -18.13
C PRO A 141 0.32 7.80 -18.51
N ALA A 142 0.35 8.49 -19.67
CA ALA A 142 -0.70 9.41 -20.08
C ALA A 142 -2.12 8.81 -20.08
N ALA A 143 -2.25 7.54 -20.51
CA ALA A 143 -3.54 6.84 -20.47
C ALA A 143 -4.07 6.64 -19.05
N ALA A 144 -3.19 6.28 -18.09
CA ALA A 144 -3.56 6.14 -16.69
C ALA A 144 -3.90 7.49 -16.06
N ARG A 145 -3.16 8.56 -16.39
CA ARG A 145 -3.50 9.93 -15.96
C ARG A 145 -4.89 10.35 -16.44
N ALA A 146 -5.22 10.11 -17.70
CA ALA A 146 -6.54 10.42 -18.24
C ALA A 146 -7.65 9.65 -17.50
N MET A 147 -7.42 8.37 -17.22
CA MET A 147 -8.37 7.53 -16.45
C MET A 147 -8.53 8.03 -15.02
N ASN A 148 -7.44 8.34 -14.33
CA ASN A 148 -7.48 8.88 -12.96
C ASN A 148 -8.25 10.20 -12.91
N ARG A 149 -8.06 11.09 -13.90
CA ARG A 149 -8.82 12.36 -13.97
C ARG A 149 -10.31 12.17 -14.26
N MET A 150 -10.66 11.15 -15.04
CA MET A 150 -12.08 10.78 -15.22
C MET A 150 -12.69 10.27 -13.91
N ALA A 151 -11.94 9.53 -13.12
CA ALA A 151 -12.37 9.01 -11.83
C ALA A 151 -12.69 10.11 -10.80
N LEU A 152 -12.14 11.32 -10.94
CA LEU A 152 -12.49 12.48 -10.10
C LEU A 152 -13.99 12.82 -10.12
N LYS A 153 -14.71 12.42 -11.17
CA LYS A 153 -16.18 12.58 -11.23
C LYS A 153 -16.94 11.64 -10.30
N LEU A 154 -16.28 10.61 -9.80
CA LEU A 154 -16.89 9.55 -8.98
C LEU A 154 -16.58 9.69 -7.49
N ILE A 155 -15.68 10.60 -7.11
CA ILE A 155 -15.19 10.72 -5.72
C ILE A 155 -16.28 11.10 -4.70
N GLY A 156 -17.37 11.72 -5.12
CA GLY A 156 -18.53 11.96 -4.26
C GLY A 156 -19.39 10.72 -4.00
N SER A 157 -19.00 9.54 -4.49
CA SER A 157 -19.80 8.31 -4.41
C SER A 157 -19.11 7.26 -3.53
N GLU A 158 -19.76 6.84 -2.45
CA GLU A 158 -19.22 5.81 -1.52
C GLU A 158 -18.89 4.50 -2.23
N TRP A 159 -19.73 4.06 -3.20
CA TRP A 159 -19.48 2.81 -3.93
C TRP A 159 -18.12 2.82 -4.65
N TYR A 160 -17.69 3.99 -5.16
CA TYR A 160 -16.39 4.15 -5.80
C TYR A 160 -15.26 3.89 -4.82
N TRP A 161 -15.35 4.46 -3.62
CA TRP A 161 -14.34 4.28 -2.57
C TRP A 161 -14.33 2.85 -2.01
N ARG A 162 -15.50 2.23 -1.81
CA ARG A 162 -15.58 0.81 -1.43
C ARG A 162 -14.93 -0.11 -2.46
N PHE A 163 -15.10 0.19 -3.75
CA PHE A 163 -14.44 -0.54 -4.83
C PHE A 163 -12.91 -0.36 -4.76
N GLN A 164 -12.43 0.87 -4.61
CA GLN A 164 -11.01 1.18 -4.46
C GLN A 164 -10.39 0.51 -3.22
N ALA A 165 -11.07 0.53 -2.09
CA ALA A 165 -10.63 -0.13 -0.86
C ALA A 165 -10.40 -1.64 -1.07
N GLY A 166 -11.31 -2.30 -1.82
CA GLY A 166 -11.13 -3.71 -2.19
C GLY A 166 -9.89 -3.96 -3.05
N ALA A 167 -9.56 -3.05 -3.98
CA ALA A 167 -8.35 -3.13 -4.78
C ALA A 167 -7.06 -2.93 -3.96
N TYR A 168 -7.15 -2.26 -2.81
CA TYR A 168 -6.04 -2.07 -1.87
C TYR A 168 -5.92 -3.18 -0.83
N GLY A 169 -6.81 -4.18 -0.85
CA GLY A 169 -6.79 -5.32 0.07
C GLY A 169 -7.53 -5.07 1.38
N MET A 170 -8.27 -3.98 1.50
CA MET A 170 -9.09 -3.65 2.66
C MET A 170 -10.37 -4.49 2.70
N VAL A 171 -10.82 -4.85 3.91
CA VAL A 171 -12.03 -5.63 4.14
C VAL A 171 -12.90 -4.96 5.21
N ASP A 172 -14.18 -5.30 5.20
CA ASP A 172 -15.16 -4.94 6.22
C ASP A 172 -15.05 -3.47 6.72
N ASP A 173 -14.75 -3.27 8.00
CA ASP A 173 -14.74 -1.96 8.66
C ASP A 173 -13.74 -0.98 8.04
N GLU A 174 -12.58 -1.45 7.59
CA GLU A 174 -11.58 -0.58 6.91
C GLU A 174 -12.11 -0.06 5.57
N ARG A 175 -12.89 -0.89 4.87
CA ARG A 175 -13.53 -0.49 3.60
C ARG A 175 -14.58 0.59 3.81
N GLU A 176 -15.36 0.47 4.90
CA GLU A 176 -16.34 1.49 5.30
C GLU A 176 -15.64 2.81 5.63
N LEU A 177 -14.64 2.77 6.52
CA LEU A 177 -13.87 3.96 6.89
C LEU A 177 -13.22 4.63 5.68
N PHE A 178 -12.66 3.84 4.77
CA PHE A 178 -12.08 4.37 3.54
C PHE A 178 -13.11 5.10 2.69
N ALA A 179 -14.34 4.58 2.61
CA ALA A 179 -15.42 5.21 1.85
C ALA A 179 -15.94 6.48 2.54
N GLU A 180 -16.15 6.45 3.86
CA GLU A 180 -16.58 7.60 4.66
C GLU A 180 -15.60 8.78 4.54
N HIS A 181 -14.29 8.51 4.59
CA HIS A 181 -13.27 9.54 4.44
C HIS A 181 -13.08 9.97 2.98
N GLY A 182 -13.23 9.03 2.05
CA GLY A 182 -13.05 9.30 0.63
C GLY A 182 -14.04 10.32 0.07
N VAL A 183 -15.32 10.25 0.49
CA VAL A 183 -16.36 11.20 0.01
C VAL A 183 -16.17 12.63 0.53
N LEU A 184 -15.36 12.83 1.58
CA LEU A 184 -15.03 14.14 2.11
C LEU A 184 -13.92 14.86 1.33
N LEU A 185 -13.24 14.14 0.43
CA LEU A 185 -12.11 14.70 -0.31
C LEU A 185 -12.58 15.68 -1.38
N LYS A 186 -11.89 16.82 -1.47
CA LYS A 186 -12.17 17.84 -2.48
C LYS A 186 -11.52 17.49 -3.81
N SER A 187 -12.28 17.57 -4.89
CA SER A 187 -11.78 17.22 -6.24
C SER A 187 -10.62 18.10 -6.69
N GLU A 188 -10.60 19.36 -6.29
CA GLU A 188 -9.53 20.31 -6.56
C GLU A 188 -8.22 19.89 -5.88
N ASN A 189 -8.28 19.46 -4.61
CA ASN A 189 -7.11 18.95 -3.88
C ASN A 189 -6.57 17.67 -4.51
N LEU A 190 -7.45 16.70 -4.81
CA LEU A 190 -7.02 15.46 -5.47
C LEU A 190 -6.40 15.72 -6.85
N ARG A 191 -6.95 16.68 -7.60
CA ARG A 191 -6.38 17.08 -8.89
C ARG A 191 -4.98 17.67 -8.71
N ALA A 192 -4.80 18.58 -7.77
CA ALA A 192 -3.52 19.21 -7.49
C ALA A 192 -2.47 18.17 -7.05
N ILE A 193 -2.84 17.24 -6.17
CA ILE A 193 -1.98 16.13 -5.75
C ILE A 193 -1.60 15.24 -6.95
N MET A 194 -2.56 14.93 -7.84
CA MET A 194 -2.26 14.17 -9.05
C MET A 194 -1.31 14.95 -9.98
N ASP A 195 -1.48 16.26 -10.10
CA ASP A 195 -0.62 17.10 -10.93
C ASP A 195 0.82 17.11 -10.42
N ASP A 196 1.03 17.03 -9.10
CA ASP A 196 2.36 16.92 -8.48
C ASP A 196 2.96 15.51 -8.63
N LEU A 197 2.16 14.47 -8.52
CA LEU A 197 2.64 13.08 -8.58
C LEU A 197 2.82 12.54 -10.01
N ASP A 198 1.98 12.99 -10.95
CA ASP A 198 1.94 12.47 -12.33
C ASP A 198 3.27 12.62 -13.11
N PRO A 199 4.08 13.68 -12.94
CA PRO A 199 5.40 13.76 -13.56
C PRO A 199 6.37 12.71 -13.04
N GLY A 200 6.20 12.31 -11.77
CA GLY A 200 7.20 11.53 -11.04
C GLY A 200 8.47 12.33 -10.79
N GLY A 201 9.48 11.68 -10.29
CA GLY A 201 10.75 12.27 -9.93
C GLY A 201 11.06 12.11 -8.45
N LEU A 202 12.28 12.46 -8.09
CA LEU A 202 12.75 12.57 -6.72
C LEU A 202 12.92 14.04 -6.39
N PRO A 203 12.74 14.47 -5.14
CA PRO A 203 12.97 15.85 -4.76
C PRO A 203 14.44 16.26 -4.96
N ASP A 204 14.64 17.53 -5.28
CA ASP A 204 15.97 18.12 -5.34
C ASP A 204 16.68 17.99 -3.98
N ASN A 205 17.99 17.89 -4.01
CA ASN A 205 18.84 17.76 -2.81
C ASN A 205 18.62 16.50 -1.95
N LEU A 206 17.84 15.52 -2.43
CA LEU A 206 17.63 14.26 -1.69
C LEU A 206 18.95 13.55 -1.33
N THR A 207 19.99 13.75 -2.13
CA THR A 207 21.34 13.24 -1.86
C THR A 207 21.98 13.82 -0.60
N ASN A 208 21.43 14.86 0.02
CA ASN A 208 21.89 15.38 1.32
C ASN A 208 21.52 14.43 2.46
N TYR A 209 20.45 13.66 2.31
CA TYR A 209 20.09 12.64 3.29
C TYR A 209 21.02 11.43 3.19
N ARG A 210 21.65 11.07 4.30
CA ARG A 210 22.63 9.97 4.40
C ARG A 210 22.16 8.81 5.28
N GLY A 211 21.03 8.96 5.93
CA GLY A 211 20.45 7.91 6.77
C GLY A 211 20.01 6.67 6.00
N PRO A 212 19.74 5.57 6.70
CA PRO A 212 19.31 4.34 6.08
C PRO A 212 17.90 4.46 5.46
N VAL A 213 17.69 3.80 4.30
CA VAL A 213 16.42 3.80 3.56
C VAL A 213 16.01 2.38 3.22
N LEU A 214 14.81 1.99 3.63
CA LEU A 214 14.15 0.76 3.19
C LEU A 214 12.93 1.12 2.33
N ALA A 215 12.94 0.75 1.05
CA ALA A 215 11.83 0.95 0.15
C ALA A 215 11.16 -0.38 -0.20
N LEU A 216 9.87 -0.47 0.06
CA LEU A 216 9.05 -1.67 -0.07
C LEU A 216 7.94 -1.50 -1.10
N ALA A 217 7.51 -2.62 -1.68
CA ALA A 217 6.27 -2.71 -2.44
C ALA A 217 5.59 -4.03 -2.15
N GLY A 218 4.28 -4.04 -2.07
CA GLY A 218 3.50 -5.26 -1.99
C GLY A 218 3.64 -6.10 -3.27
N GLY A 219 3.70 -7.41 -3.12
CA GLY A 219 3.84 -8.33 -4.26
C GLY A 219 2.66 -8.33 -5.23
N LYS A 220 1.50 -7.88 -4.77
CA LYS A 220 0.27 -7.73 -5.57
C LYS A 220 0.06 -6.31 -6.11
N GLU A 221 0.94 -5.37 -5.79
CA GLU A 221 0.89 -4.03 -6.35
C GLU A 221 1.20 -4.03 -7.85
N PRO A 222 0.67 -3.05 -8.59
CA PRO A 222 1.01 -2.88 -9.99
C PRO A 222 2.52 -2.72 -10.20
N LYS A 223 3.05 -3.33 -11.24
CA LYS A 223 4.51 -3.36 -11.53
C LYS A 223 5.17 -1.98 -11.61
N HIS A 224 4.42 -0.92 -11.92
CA HIS A 224 4.98 0.44 -11.98
C HIS A 224 5.45 0.95 -10.61
N VAL A 225 4.86 0.48 -9.50
CA VAL A 225 5.34 0.81 -8.15
C VAL A 225 6.75 0.25 -7.95
N GLN A 226 6.99 -1.00 -8.35
CA GLN A 226 8.33 -1.61 -8.27
C GLN A 226 9.35 -0.96 -9.21
N LYS A 227 8.92 -0.31 -10.30
CA LYS A 227 9.80 0.49 -11.16
C LYS A 227 10.42 1.68 -10.43
N SER A 228 9.75 2.19 -9.40
CA SER A 228 10.28 3.24 -8.54
C SER A 228 11.57 2.83 -7.80
N PHE A 229 11.80 1.54 -7.61
CA PHE A 229 13.01 1.04 -6.94
C PHE A 229 14.31 1.41 -7.65
N GLU A 230 14.31 1.43 -8.99
CA GLU A 230 15.49 1.83 -9.76
C GLU A 230 15.80 3.31 -9.55
N ALA A 231 14.78 4.17 -9.65
CA ALA A 231 14.94 5.61 -9.41
C ALA A 231 15.40 5.89 -7.96
N LEU A 232 14.81 5.20 -6.97
CA LEU A 232 15.19 5.34 -5.57
C LEU A 232 16.65 4.94 -5.33
N ARG A 233 17.14 3.83 -5.88
CA ARG A 233 18.55 3.42 -5.73
C ARG A 233 19.49 4.37 -6.46
N HIS A 234 19.05 4.99 -7.56
CA HIS A 234 19.86 5.98 -8.26
C HIS A 234 20.00 7.27 -7.44
N GLY A 235 18.92 7.77 -6.86
CA GLY A 235 18.91 8.99 -6.06
C GLY A 235 19.45 8.80 -4.65
N LEU A 236 19.30 7.60 -4.07
CA LEU A 236 19.72 7.20 -2.74
C LEU A 236 20.48 5.87 -2.82
N PRO A 237 21.81 5.90 -3.08
CA PRO A 237 22.61 4.67 -3.25
C PRO A 237 22.58 3.73 -2.04
N GLN A 238 22.30 4.25 -0.84
CA GLN A 238 22.12 3.48 0.39
C GLN A 238 20.74 2.81 0.50
N ALA A 239 19.80 3.10 -0.40
CA ALA A 239 18.46 2.55 -0.33
C ALA A 239 18.44 1.04 -0.61
N VAL A 240 17.87 0.31 0.33
CA VAL A 240 17.55 -1.12 0.18
C VAL A 240 16.12 -1.26 -0.32
N THR A 241 15.93 -1.98 -1.42
CA THR A 241 14.60 -2.19 -2.02
C THR A 241 14.17 -3.64 -1.89
N ARG A 242 12.94 -3.89 -1.44
CA ARG A 242 12.40 -5.25 -1.24
C ARG A 242 10.91 -5.33 -1.63
N VAL A 243 10.48 -6.54 -1.95
CA VAL A 243 9.06 -6.86 -2.19
C VAL A 243 8.52 -7.63 -1.01
N VAL A 244 7.31 -7.31 -0.57
CA VAL A 244 6.55 -8.03 0.45
C VAL A 244 5.63 -9.04 -0.24
N PRO A 245 5.95 -10.35 -0.25
CA PRO A 245 5.19 -11.33 -1.00
C PRO A 245 3.72 -11.39 -0.59
N GLY A 246 2.82 -11.44 -1.57
CA GLY A 246 1.40 -11.65 -1.34
C GLY A 246 0.62 -10.47 -0.81
N MET A 247 1.24 -9.33 -0.52
CA MET A 247 0.61 -8.15 0.05
C MET A 247 0.16 -7.16 -1.02
N HIS A 248 -0.97 -6.48 -0.75
CA HIS A 248 -1.47 -5.35 -1.55
C HIS A 248 -0.85 -4.02 -1.09
N HIS A 249 -1.43 -2.91 -1.56
CA HIS A 249 -0.92 -1.56 -1.32
C HIS A 249 -0.99 -1.15 0.16
N GLN A 250 -2.11 -1.39 0.83
CA GLN A 250 -2.36 -1.02 2.23
C GLN A 250 -2.08 -2.19 3.19
N TRP A 251 -0.92 -2.83 3.05
CA TRP A 251 -0.58 -4.02 3.84
C TRP A 251 -0.29 -3.73 5.32
N ASN A 252 -0.15 -2.46 5.70
CA ASN A 252 -0.13 -2.04 7.10
C ASN A 252 -1.46 -2.36 7.82
N ILE A 253 -2.57 -2.38 7.07
CA ILE A 253 -3.90 -2.77 7.53
C ILE A 253 -4.19 -4.24 7.19
N GLU A 254 -3.87 -4.69 5.97
CA GLU A 254 -4.11 -6.06 5.50
C GLU A 254 -3.39 -7.11 6.38
N ASN A 255 -2.17 -6.83 6.82
CA ASN A 255 -1.40 -7.71 7.70
C ASN A 255 -0.55 -6.90 8.70
N PRO A 256 -1.20 -6.31 9.72
CA PRO A 256 -0.52 -5.43 10.66
C PRO A 256 0.59 -6.14 11.46
N LEU A 257 0.46 -7.42 11.75
CA LEU A 257 1.50 -8.17 12.47
C LEU A 257 2.80 -8.25 11.66
N LEU A 258 2.68 -8.55 10.37
CA LEU A 258 3.83 -8.59 9.48
C LEU A 258 4.43 -7.20 9.30
N PHE A 259 3.59 -6.18 9.06
CA PHE A 259 4.02 -4.80 8.91
C PHE A 259 4.82 -4.35 10.13
N ASN A 260 4.25 -4.52 11.32
CA ASN A 260 4.87 -4.12 12.57
C ASN A 260 6.21 -4.84 12.83
N SER A 261 6.29 -6.14 12.47
CA SER A 261 7.53 -6.90 12.56
C SER A 261 8.63 -6.37 11.62
N VAL A 262 8.26 -6.00 10.39
CA VAL A 262 9.18 -5.40 9.41
C VAL A 262 9.67 -4.03 9.88
N VAL A 263 8.76 -3.16 10.32
CA VAL A 263 9.11 -1.83 10.84
C VAL A 263 10.03 -1.96 12.05
N ARG A 264 9.66 -2.77 13.04
CA ARG A 264 10.46 -2.96 14.26
C ARG A 264 11.87 -3.46 13.95
N ARG A 265 11.99 -4.41 13.04
CA ARG A 265 13.29 -4.92 12.60
C ARG A 265 14.15 -3.82 11.98
N TRP A 266 13.54 -3.01 11.11
CA TRP A 266 14.22 -1.91 10.44
C TRP A 266 14.75 -0.84 11.41
N ILE A 267 13.88 -0.37 12.32
CA ILE A 267 14.25 0.73 13.23
C ILE A 267 15.20 0.31 14.35
N SER A 268 15.31 -1.00 14.66
CA SER A 268 16.21 -1.49 15.71
C SER A 268 17.67 -1.51 15.29
N ASP A 269 17.96 -1.94 14.08
CA ASP A 269 19.34 -2.16 13.59
C ASP A 269 19.49 -2.03 12.08
N ALA A 270 18.53 -1.42 11.40
CA ALA A 270 18.45 -1.30 9.94
C ALA A 270 18.53 -2.66 9.20
N SER A 271 18.17 -3.76 9.87
CA SER A 271 18.24 -5.08 9.28
C SER A 271 16.99 -5.44 8.48
N ILE A 272 17.17 -6.29 7.47
CA ILE A 272 16.11 -6.69 6.56
C ILE A 272 15.35 -7.88 7.11
N HIS A 273 14.02 -7.78 7.20
CA HIS A 273 13.17 -8.87 7.63
C HIS A 273 13.23 -10.02 6.60
N GLN A 274 13.36 -11.25 7.10
CA GLN A 274 13.62 -12.45 6.27
C GLN A 274 12.52 -12.76 5.23
N ILE A 275 11.28 -12.30 5.46
CA ILE A 275 10.17 -12.49 4.53
C ILE A 275 10.31 -11.66 3.25
N LEU A 276 11.10 -10.59 3.31
CA LEU A 276 11.23 -9.63 2.23
C LEU A 276 12.11 -10.20 1.12
N VAL A 277 11.62 -10.12 -0.13
CA VAL A 277 12.30 -10.68 -1.29
C VAL A 277 13.03 -9.59 -2.06
N ASP A 278 14.27 -9.87 -2.45
CA ASP A 278 15.01 -8.99 -3.35
C ASP A 278 14.41 -9.07 -4.76
N PRO A 279 13.88 -7.97 -5.32
CA PRO A 279 13.33 -7.98 -6.67
C PRO A 279 14.35 -8.27 -7.76
N GLN A 280 15.64 -8.13 -7.45
CA GLN A 280 16.76 -8.40 -8.36
C GLN A 280 17.36 -9.80 -8.17
N ALA A 281 17.04 -10.50 -7.09
CA ALA A 281 17.46 -11.89 -6.93
C ALA A 281 16.96 -12.69 -8.15
N ALA A 282 17.87 -13.38 -8.81
CA ALA A 282 17.56 -14.18 -9.99
C ALA A 282 16.33 -15.04 -9.73
N LYS A 283 15.31 -14.90 -10.58
CA LYS A 283 14.21 -15.87 -10.54
C LYS A 283 14.84 -17.25 -10.65
N PRO A 284 14.51 -18.20 -9.75
CA PRO A 284 14.99 -19.56 -9.91
C PRO A 284 14.69 -19.97 -11.35
N GLU A 285 15.71 -20.42 -12.08
CA GLU A 285 15.52 -20.92 -13.44
C GLU A 285 14.36 -21.90 -13.40
N LYS A 286 13.35 -21.65 -14.23
CA LYS A 286 12.31 -22.67 -14.41
C LYS A 286 13.02 -23.95 -14.77
N PRO A 287 12.73 -25.07 -14.08
CA PRO A 287 13.34 -26.33 -14.44
C PRO A 287 13.17 -26.52 -15.95
N ALA A 288 14.29 -26.75 -16.64
CA ALA A 288 14.29 -26.97 -18.08
C ALA A 288 13.22 -28.01 -18.42
N LYS A 289 12.31 -27.66 -19.34
CA LYS A 289 11.35 -28.64 -19.84
C LYS A 289 12.16 -29.87 -20.24
N PRO A 290 11.79 -31.11 -19.78
CA PRO A 290 12.49 -32.28 -20.20
C PRO A 290 12.56 -32.31 -21.73
N ALA A 291 13.75 -32.45 -22.26
CA ALA A 291 14.00 -32.54 -23.70
C ALA A 291 13.10 -33.67 -24.24
N LYS A 292 12.33 -33.33 -25.30
CA LYS A 292 11.57 -34.32 -26.04
C LYS A 292 12.57 -35.40 -26.48
N PRO A 293 12.32 -36.69 -26.21
CA PRO A 293 13.23 -37.70 -26.67
C PRO A 293 13.41 -37.60 -28.20
N ALA A 294 14.68 -37.52 -28.62
CA ALA A 294 15.03 -37.52 -30.04
C ALA A 294 14.41 -38.77 -30.68
N GLY A 295 13.78 -38.55 -31.83
CA GLY A 295 13.04 -39.57 -32.54
C GLY A 295 13.81 -40.85 -32.73
N ALA A 296 13.24 -41.97 -32.33
CA ALA A 296 13.59 -43.27 -32.83
C ALA A 296 13.10 -43.34 -34.28
N GLU A 297 14.01 -43.66 -35.19
CA GLU A 297 13.70 -43.99 -36.59
C GLU A 297 12.70 -45.16 -36.62
N PRO A 298 11.72 -45.16 -37.51
CA PRO A 298 10.82 -46.31 -37.65
C PRO A 298 11.52 -47.45 -38.37
N ASP A 299 11.68 -48.52 -37.67
CA ASP A 299 12.09 -49.82 -38.24
C ASP A 299 11.01 -50.35 -39.18
N ALA A 300 11.42 -50.73 -40.38
CA ALA A 300 10.53 -51.22 -41.42
C ALA A 300 10.23 -52.71 -41.15
N ALA A 301 8.99 -53.07 -41.08
CA ALA A 301 8.35 -54.30 -41.62
C ALA A 301 7.16 -54.75 -40.74
N GLU A 302 5.99 -54.69 -41.30
CA GLU A 302 5.06 -55.84 -41.49
C GLU A 302 3.67 -55.33 -41.82
N ALA A 303 3.27 -55.62 -43.04
CA ALA A 303 1.96 -55.35 -43.60
C ALA A 303 0.89 -56.28 -42.95
N ARG A 304 -0.17 -55.73 -42.37
CA ARG A 304 -1.44 -56.40 -42.10
C ARG A 304 -2.59 -55.73 -42.82
N PRO A 305 -3.63 -56.52 -43.23
CA PRO A 305 -4.58 -56.11 -44.24
C PRO A 305 -5.62 -55.14 -43.70
N ARG A 306 -6.07 -54.24 -44.58
CA ARG A 306 -7.11 -53.23 -44.39
C ARG A 306 -8.45 -53.88 -44.04
N GLN A 307 -9.03 -53.51 -42.93
CA GLN A 307 -10.45 -53.62 -42.66
C GLN A 307 -11.16 -52.31 -43.07
N ALA A 308 -12.36 -52.52 -43.71
CA ALA A 308 -13.14 -51.48 -44.33
C ALA A 308 -13.70 -50.47 -43.34
N ASP A 309 -13.74 -49.17 -43.74
CA ASP A 309 -14.36 -48.06 -43.03
C ASP A 309 -15.89 -48.19 -43.06
N PRO A 310 -16.57 -47.87 -41.94
CA PRO A 310 -18.01 -47.61 -41.97
C PRO A 310 -18.31 -46.17 -42.37
N GLN A 311 -19.31 -45.99 -43.23
CA GLN A 311 -19.83 -44.75 -43.75
C GLN A 311 -20.32 -43.78 -42.66
N PRO A 312 -20.25 -42.45 -42.91
CA PRO A 312 -20.74 -41.45 -41.98
C PRO A 312 -22.26 -41.35 -41.97
N ALA A 313 -22.81 -41.23 -40.75
CA ALA A 313 -24.25 -41.00 -40.52
C ALA A 313 -24.63 -39.53 -40.74
N ASP A 314 -25.83 -39.34 -41.31
CA ASP A 314 -26.53 -38.12 -41.69
C ASP A 314 -26.79 -37.17 -40.49
N PRO A 315 -26.54 -35.84 -40.60
CA PRO A 315 -26.77 -34.86 -39.54
C PRO A 315 -28.11 -34.17 -39.68
N GLN A 316 -29.22 -34.85 -39.35
CA GLN A 316 -30.51 -34.18 -39.14
C GLN A 316 -31.35 -34.91 -38.06
N ALA A 317 -31.16 -34.55 -36.81
CA ALA A 317 -32.19 -34.70 -35.77
C ALA A 317 -31.91 -33.67 -34.64
N LYS A 318 -32.73 -32.63 -34.61
CA LYS A 318 -32.81 -31.70 -33.44
C LYS A 318 -33.62 -32.37 -32.34
N PRO A 319 -33.18 -32.35 -31.09
CA PRO A 319 -34.05 -32.67 -29.96
C PRO A 319 -34.93 -31.48 -29.56
N GLU A 320 -36.24 -31.70 -29.46
CA GLU A 320 -37.23 -30.78 -28.90
C GLU A 320 -37.02 -30.62 -27.38
N LEU A 321 -37.09 -29.39 -26.91
CA LEU A 321 -37.10 -29.01 -25.49
C LEU A 321 -38.54 -29.13 -24.93
N PRO A 322 -38.75 -29.66 -23.72
CA PRO A 322 -40.06 -29.70 -23.10
C PRO A 322 -40.53 -28.34 -22.61
N LYS A 323 -41.80 -28.01 -22.85
CA LYS A 323 -42.47 -26.78 -22.41
C LYS A 323 -42.73 -26.79 -20.90
N PRO A 324 -42.68 -25.62 -20.23
CA PRO A 324 -42.96 -25.52 -18.81
C PRO A 324 -44.42 -25.70 -18.50
N ASN A 325 -44.71 -26.53 -17.48
CA ASN A 325 -46.04 -26.83 -16.97
C ASN A 325 -46.57 -25.64 -16.14
N LYS A 326 -47.71 -25.09 -16.54
CA LYS A 326 -48.53 -24.16 -15.74
C LYS A 326 -49.52 -24.98 -14.93
N SER A 327 -49.46 -24.90 -13.62
CA SER A 327 -50.61 -25.19 -12.77
C SER A 327 -50.53 -24.46 -11.45
N LYS A 328 -51.51 -23.60 -11.31
CA LYS A 328 -52.31 -23.10 -10.18
C LYS A 328 -51.59 -22.54 -8.95
#